data_4089cabd643fd08f4c98e171eed1b6dd
#
_entry.id   4089cabd643fd08f4c98e171eed1b6dd
#
_cell.length_a   1.000
_cell.length_b   1.000
_cell.length_c   1.000
_cell.angle_alpha   90.00
_cell.angle_beta   90.00
_cell.angle_gamma   90.00
#
_symmetry.space_group_name_H-M   'P 1'
#
loop_
_entity.id
_entity.type
_entity.pdbx_description
1 polymer ?
#
loop_
_entity_poly.entity_id
_entity_poly.type
_entity_poly.pdbx_seq_one_letter_code
_entity_poly.pdbx_strand_id
1 'polypeptide(L)'
;MTIEPPMNADHCGFSAPVSSLPVDAFGRSDAGDPSGAGGVLWLTGLSGAGKSTLADALADLLRRRGLRATVLDGDRLRAGLNRDLGFSERDRFENVRRIAEVASLFADAGFIAIVAAISPRAAMRDDARRIVGAGFREVHAAASLEVCEARDPKGLYRKARRGELREFTGVSSPYEAPRAADLVLETGSRPLADCLNALLGFALQQFGRVGDTQPVVRETETG
;
A
#
# COMPACT_ATOMS: atom_id res chain seq x y z
N MET A 1 -23.46 -50.87 -34.97
CA MET A 1 -22.22 -50.13 -34.73
C MET A 1 -22.49 -49.26 -33.52
N THR A 2 -22.20 -49.82 -32.34
CA THR A 2 -22.60 -49.28 -31.05
C THR A 2 -21.41 -48.53 -30.48
N ILE A 3 -21.57 -47.23 -30.24
CA ILE A 3 -20.52 -46.37 -29.67
C ILE A 3 -20.74 -46.34 -28.16
N GLU A 4 -19.78 -46.90 -27.42
CA GLU A 4 -19.73 -46.80 -25.97
C GLU A 4 -19.34 -45.37 -25.50
N PRO A 5 -19.90 -44.85 -24.39
CA PRO A 5 -19.48 -43.60 -23.82
C PRO A 5 -18.20 -43.76 -22.98
N PRO A 6 -17.37 -42.71 -22.81
CA PRO A 6 -16.13 -42.78 -22.06
C PRO A 6 -16.40 -42.84 -20.53
N MET A 7 -15.53 -43.61 -19.89
CA MET A 7 -15.54 -43.90 -18.45
C MET A 7 -15.44 -42.65 -17.56
N ASN A 8 -16.21 -42.68 -16.49
CA ASN A 8 -16.16 -41.83 -15.32
C ASN A 8 -14.78 -41.80 -14.67
N ALA A 9 -14.28 -40.59 -14.44
CA ALA A 9 -13.16 -40.32 -13.52
C ALA A 9 -13.73 -39.88 -12.15
N ASP A 10 -14.30 -40.84 -11.44
CA ASP A 10 -14.52 -40.73 -9.99
C ASP A 10 -13.34 -41.38 -9.30
N HIS A 11 -12.60 -40.59 -8.52
CA HIS A 11 -11.99 -40.88 -7.22
C HIS A 11 -10.92 -39.84 -6.88
N CYS A 12 -11.36 -38.69 -6.39
CA CYS A 12 -10.55 -37.95 -5.45
C CYS A 12 -11.36 -37.87 -4.16
N GLY A 13 -11.15 -38.90 -3.32
CA GLY A 13 -11.82 -39.00 -2.02
C GLY A 13 -11.29 -37.94 -1.07
N PHE A 14 -12.05 -36.87 -0.89
CA PHE A 14 -12.02 -36.03 0.29
C PHE A 14 -13.39 -36.10 0.96
N SER A 15 -13.59 -37.18 1.73
CA SER A 15 -14.78 -37.37 2.55
C SER A 15 -14.36 -37.34 4.01
N ALA A 16 -14.14 -36.14 4.55
CA ALA A 16 -14.22 -35.89 5.97
C ALA A 16 -14.90 -34.53 6.18
N PRO A 17 -15.91 -34.42 7.03
CA PRO A 17 -16.55 -33.14 7.32
C PRO A 17 -15.55 -32.22 8.04
N VAL A 18 -15.45 -30.97 7.60
CA VAL A 18 -14.53 -29.92 8.10
C VAL A 18 -14.78 -29.59 9.59
N SER A 19 -15.83 -30.15 10.19
CA SER A 19 -16.22 -29.93 11.59
C SER A 19 -15.44 -30.76 12.63
N SER A 20 -14.48 -31.59 12.23
CA SER A 20 -13.72 -32.44 13.16
C SER A 20 -12.21 -32.16 13.23
N LEU A 21 -11.72 -31.12 12.60
CA LEU A 21 -10.34 -30.69 12.81
C LEU A 21 -10.27 -29.84 14.09
N PRO A 22 -9.44 -30.21 15.08
CA PRO A 22 -9.22 -29.38 16.26
C PRO A 22 -8.67 -28.04 15.81
N VAL A 23 -9.22 -26.95 16.35
CA VAL A 23 -8.85 -25.55 16.04
C VAL A 23 -7.37 -25.27 16.32
N ASP A 24 -6.69 -26.18 17.02
CA ASP A 24 -5.29 -26.10 17.45
C ASP A 24 -4.30 -26.70 16.43
N ALA A 25 -4.79 -27.27 15.32
CA ALA A 25 -3.93 -27.87 14.29
C ALA A 25 -3.16 -26.84 13.42
N PHE A 26 -3.55 -25.57 13.47
CA PHE A 26 -2.69 -24.47 13.02
C PHE A 26 -1.87 -24.03 14.22
N GLY A 27 -0.76 -24.73 14.46
CA GLY A 27 0.18 -24.37 15.48
C GLY A 27 0.45 -22.87 15.43
N ARG A 28 0.05 -22.13 16.45
CA ARG A 28 0.70 -20.90 16.81
C ARG A 28 2.15 -21.30 17.02
N SER A 29 2.98 -21.06 15.99
CA SER A 29 4.41 -21.07 16.21
C SER A 29 4.65 -20.08 17.35
N ASP A 30 5.31 -20.53 18.42
CA ASP A 30 5.93 -19.71 19.46
C ASP A 30 7.07 -18.86 18.88
N ALA A 31 6.85 -18.25 17.73
CA ALA A 31 7.60 -17.11 17.24
C ALA A 31 7.10 -15.93 18.08
N GLY A 32 7.91 -15.57 19.08
CA GLY A 32 7.66 -14.62 20.15
C GLY A 32 6.68 -13.51 19.81
N ASP A 33 5.80 -13.21 20.76
CA ASP A 33 4.73 -12.22 20.76
C ASP A 33 4.92 -11.12 19.67
N PRO A 34 4.09 -11.10 18.61
CA PRO A 34 4.17 -10.06 17.61
C PRO A 34 3.51 -8.77 18.14
N SER A 35 3.99 -8.26 19.28
CA SER A 35 3.45 -7.04 19.93
C SER A 35 3.81 -5.73 19.23
N GLY A 36 4.16 -5.77 17.95
CA GLY A 36 4.06 -4.63 17.07
C GLY A 36 2.63 -4.55 16.56
N ALA A 37 1.90 -3.52 16.93
CA ALA A 37 0.57 -3.28 16.35
C ALA A 37 0.74 -3.10 14.83
N GLY A 38 0.07 -3.94 14.03
CA GLY A 38 -0.04 -3.73 12.61
C GLY A 38 -0.77 -2.42 12.31
N GLY A 39 -0.59 -1.87 11.13
CA GLY A 39 -1.29 -0.66 10.73
C GLY A 39 -1.09 -0.33 9.27
N VAL A 40 -1.66 0.78 8.83
CA VAL A 40 -1.65 1.21 7.44
C VAL A 40 -1.03 2.60 7.31
N LEU A 41 0.03 2.71 6.52
CA LEU A 41 0.56 3.98 6.03
C LEU A 41 0.00 4.22 4.62
N TRP A 42 -0.92 5.16 4.50
CA TRP A 42 -1.59 5.48 3.25
C TRP A 42 -0.93 6.67 2.56
N LEU A 43 -0.02 6.40 1.61
CA LEU A 43 0.64 7.44 0.84
C LEU A 43 -0.26 7.91 -0.31
N THR A 44 -0.67 9.17 -0.26
CA THR A 44 -1.42 9.86 -1.33
C THR A 44 -0.58 10.96 -1.97
N GLY A 45 -0.94 11.37 -3.18
CA GLY A 45 -0.23 12.40 -3.95
C GLY A 45 -0.35 12.16 -5.45
N LEU A 46 0.00 13.14 -6.27
CA LEU A 46 -0.03 13.07 -7.73
C LEU A 46 0.84 11.92 -8.29
N SER A 47 0.59 11.51 -9.53
CA SER A 47 1.51 10.65 -10.27
C SER A 47 2.89 11.34 -10.34
N GLY A 48 3.99 10.60 -10.14
CA GLY A 48 5.33 11.23 -10.11
C GLY A 48 5.71 11.92 -8.79
N ALA A 49 4.83 11.97 -7.76
CA ALA A 49 5.15 12.55 -6.46
C ALA A 49 6.11 11.70 -5.58
N GLY A 50 6.53 10.51 -6.03
CA GLY A 50 7.52 9.69 -5.31
C GLY A 50 6.93 8.65 -4.35
N LYS A 51 5.61 8.43 -4.32
CA LYS A 51 4.94 7.49 -3.39
C LYS A 51 5.51 6.08 -3.43
N SER A 52 5.61 5.45 -4.60
CA SER A 52 6.10 4.07 -4.75
C SER A 52 7.56 3.96 -4.32
N THR A 53 8.39 4.94 -4.70
CA THR A 53 9.82 4.98 -4.30
C THR A 53 9.98 5.06 -2.78
N LEU A 54 9.18 5.92 -2.11
CA LEU A 54 9.18 6.03 -0.65
C LEU A 54 8.65 4.76 0.01
N ALA A 55 7.57 4.19 -0.53
CA ALA A 55 6.96 2.98 0.00
C ALA A 55 7.92 1.78 -0.03
N ASP A 56 8.58 1.55 -1.17
CA ASP A 56 9.52 0.45 -1.34
C ASP A 56 10.74 0.63 -0.42
N ALA A 57 11.34 1.83 -0.41
CA ALA A 57 12.49 2.12 0.44
C ALA A 57 12.14 2.01 1.95
N LEU A 58 10.98 2.49 2.36
CA LEU A 58 10.50 2.35 3.75
C LEU A 58 10.29 0.88 4.11
N ALA A 59 9.65 0.09 3.25
CA ALA A 59 9.41 -1.32 3.51
C ALA A 59 10.72 -2.08 3.75
N ASP A 60 11.76 -1.79 2.96
CA ASP A 60 13.07 -2.40 3.12
C ASP A 60 13.74 -1.99 4.43
N LEU A 61 13.64 -0.72 4.83
CA LEU A 61 14.18 -0.25 6.10
C LEU A 61 13.47 -0.85 7.32
N LEU A 62 12.14 -1.01 7.25
CA LEU A 62 11.34 -1.64 8.31
C LEU A 62 11.67 -3.13 8.43
N ARG A 63 11.77 -3.85 7.31
CA ARG A 63 12.13 -5.28 7.28
C ARG A 63 13.53 -5.53 7.86
N ARG A 64 14.51 -4.69 7.53
CA ARG A 64 15.87 -4.75 8.13
C ARG A 64 15.87 -4.56 9.63
N ARG A 65 14.83 -3.92 10.20
CA ARG A 65 14.62 -3.76 11.65
C ARG A 65 13.75 -4.87 12.26
N GLY A 66 13.47 -5.94 11.51
CA GLY A 66 12.65 -7.05 11.98
C GLY A 66 11.15 -6.79 12.01
N LEU A 67 10.69 -5.65 11.46
CA LEU A 67 9.27 -5.34 11.37
C LEU A 67 8.65 -5.94 10.10
N ARG A 68 7.45 -6.48 10.23
CA ARG A 68 6.71 -7.02 9.10
C ARG A 68 6.10 -5.87 8.29
N ALA A 69 6.59 -5.62 7.09
CA ALA A 69 6.09 -4.57 6.22
C ALA A 69 5.79 -5.10 4.82
N THR A 70 4.71 -4.63 4.21
CA THR A 70 4.34 -4.95 2.83
C THR A 70 3.92 -3.69 2.07
N VAL A 71 4.18 -3.67 0.77
CA VAL A 71 3.78 -2.55 -0.10
C VAL A 71 2.58 -2.96 -0.93
N LEU A 72 1.54 -2.15 -0.89
CA LEU A 72 0.34 -2.25 -1.70
C LEU A 72 0.34 -1.08 -2.71
N ASP A 73 1.02 -1.30 -3.84
CA ASP A 73 1.10 -0.30 -4.92
C ASP A 73 -0.14 -0.36 -5.79
N GLY A 74 -0.79 0.80 -5.99
CA GLY A 74 -2.03 0.92 -6.74
C GLY A 74 -1.93 0.47 -8.20
N ASP A 75 -0.78 0.67 -8.85
CA ASP A 75 -0.58 0.25 -10.24
C ASP A 75 -0.38 -1.26 -10.33
N ARG A 76 0.34 -1.87 -9.37
CA ARG A 76 0.48 -3.33 -9.27
C ARG A 76 -0.87 -4.00 -9.00
N LEU A 77 -1.68 -3.44 -8.11
CA LEU A 77 -3.00 -3.98 -7.81
C LEU A 77 -3.95 -3.86 -8.99
N ARG A 78 -3.83 -2.80 -9.81
CA ARG A 78 -4.59 -2.67 -11.05
C ARG A 78 -4.20 -3.69 -12.12
N ALA A 79 -2.97 -4.15 -12.13
CA ALA A 79 -2.53 -5.22 -13.03
C ALA A 79 -3.06 -6.61 -12.63
N GLY A 80 -3.48 -6.79 -11.39
CA GLY A 80 -3.95 -8.06 -10.81
C GLY A 80 -5.35 -7.98 -10.22
N LEU A 81 -5.43 -7.74 -8.91
CA LEU A 81 -6.68 -7.77 -8.13
C LEU A 81 -7.77 -6.84 -8.68
N ASN A 82 -7.39 -5.68 -9.19
CA ASN A 82 -8.30 -4.63 -9.67
C ASN A 82 -8.27 -4.48 -11.20
N ARG A 83 -7.89 -5.53 -11.94
CA ARG A 83 -7.78 -5.51 -13.41
C ARG A 83 -9.10 -5.28 -14.15
N ASP A 84 -10.21 -5.51 -13.46
CA ASP A 84 -11.57 -5.30 -13.94
C ASP A 84 -12.00 -3.83 -13.87
N LEU A 85 -11.23 -2.97 -13.16
CA LEU A 85 -11.58 -1.57 -12.95
C LEU A 85 -10.89 -0.66 -13.96
N GLY A 86 -11.67 0.27 -14.52
CA GLY A 86 -11.20 1.37 -15.34
C GLY A 86 -10.71 2.58 -14.52
N PHE A 87 -10.80 3.78 -15.13
CA PHE A 87 -10.37 5.04 -14.52
C PHE A 87 -11.51 6.03 -14.28
N SER A 88 -12.78 5.61 -14.47
CA SER A 88 -13.93 6.41 -14.09
C SER A 88 -13.89 6.76 -12.59
N GLU A 89 -14.58 7.80 -12.18
CA GLU A 89 -14.63 8.18 -10.76
C GLU A 89 -15.13 7.01 -9.89
N ARG A 90 -16.16 6.29 -10.35
CA ARG A 90 -16.67 5.08 -9.70
C ARG A 90 -15.61 3.98 -9.56
N ASP A 91 -14.87 3.69 -10.64
CA ASP A 91 -13.84 2.66 -10.61
C ASP A 91 -12.66 3.06 -9.71
N ARG A 92 -12.34 4.36 -9.66
CA ARG A 92 -11.32 4.87 -8.72
C ARG A 92 -11.76 4.72 -7.27
N PHE A 93 -13.03 4.97 -6.96
CA PHE A 93 -13.60 4.73 -5.65
C PHE A 93 -13.49 3.25 -5.25
N GLU A 94 -13.96 2.36 -6.12
CA GLU A 94 -13.91 0.92 -5.88
C GLU A 94 -12.47 0.41 -5.77
N ASN A 95 -11.55 0.94 -6.57
CA ASN A 95 -10.13 0.60 -6.47
C ASN A 95 -9.56 0.97 -5.09
N VAL A 96 -9.84 2.18 -4.59
CA VAL A 96 -9.38 2.62 -3.27
C VAL A 96 -10.02 1.79 -2.17
N ARG A 97 -11.33 1.51 -2.26
CA ARG A 97 -12.04 0.66 -1.31
C ARG A 97 -11.41 -0.74 -1.22
N ARG A 98 -11.17 -1.42 -2.35
CA ARG A 98 -10.54 -2.76 -2.37
C ARG A 98 -9.13 -2.72 -1.79
N ILE A 99 -8.35 -1.69 -2.09
CA ILE A 99 -7.02 -1.52 -1.51
C ILE A 99 -7.10 -1.38 0.02
N ALA A 100 -8.07 -0.63 0.53
CA ALA A 100 -8.26 -0.42 1.97
C ALA A 100 -8.62 -1.72 2.69
N GLU A 101 -9.53 -2.53 2.11
CA GLU A 101 -9.87 -3.85 2.66
C GLU A 101 -8.64 -4.77 2.76
N VAL A 102 -7.86 -4.85 1.68
CA VAL A 102 -6.63 -5.67 1.68
C VAL A 102 -5.61 -5.13 2.68
N ALA A 103 -5.46 -3.80 2.78
CA ALA A 103 -4.55 -3.18 3.73
C ALA A 103 -4.97 -3.46 5.19
N SER A 104 -6.28 -3.44 5.48
CA SER A 104 -6.83 -3.80 6.79
C SER A 104 -6.49 -5.24 7.17
N LEU A 105 -6.70 -6.19 6.25
CA LEU A 105 -6.36 -7.60 6.48
C LEU A 105 -4.86 -7.80 6.81
N PHE A 106 -3.97 -7.08 6.11
CA PHE A 106 -2.55 -7.12 6.43
C PHE A 106 -2.24 -6.51 7.80
N ALA A 107 -2.90 -5.39 8.14
CA ALA A 107 -2.73 -4.76 9.44
C ALA A 107 -3.20 -5.67 10.58
N ASP A 108 -4.34 -6.34 10.42
CA ASP A 108 -4.88 -7.31 11.38
C ASP A 108 -3.95 -8.52 11.55
N ALA A 109 -3.23 -8.91 10.49
CA ALA A 109 -2.20 -9.93 10.53
C ALA A 109 -0.85 -9.43 11.13
N GLY A 110 -0.81 -8.19 11.65
CA GLY A 110 0.35 -7.58 12.29
C GLY A 110 1.41 -7.08 11.30
N PHE A 111 1.04 -6.74 10.08
CA PHE A 111 1.93 -6.09 9.11
C PHE A 111 1.74 -4.57 9.15
N ILE A 112 2.80 -3.84 8.84
CA ILE A 112 2.71 -2.45 8.43
C ILE A 112 2.44 -2.45 6.93
N ALA A 113 1.19 -2.24 6.53
CA ALA A 113 0.78 -2.14 5.14
C ALA A 113 1.04 -0.73 4.62
N ILE A 114 1.94 -0.59 3.66
CA ILE A 114 2.32 0.69 3.05
C ILE A 114 1.60 0.80 1.72
N VAL A 115 0.54 1.59 1.69
CA VAL A 115 -0.25 1.82 0.47
C VAL A 115 0.34 2.98 -0.32
N ALA A 116 0.60 2.78 -1.61
CA ALA A 116 1.02 3.82 -2.54
C ALA A 116 -0.05 4.00 -3.62
N ALA A 117 -0.99 4.92 -3.43
CA ALA A 117 -2.10 5.16 -4.34
C ALA A 117 -2.36 6.67 -4.49
N ILE A 118 -2.79 7.13 -5.67
CA ILE A 118 -3.14 8.55 -5.87
C ILE A 118 -4.28 8.95 -4.94
N SER A 119 -5.35 8.13 -4.84
CA SER A 119 -6.57 8.40 -4.05
C SER A 119 -7.01 9.87 -4.10
N PRO A 120 -7.44 10.36 -5.29
CA PRO A 120 -7.47 11.79 -5.60
C PRO A 120 -8.55 12.60 -4.88
N ARG A 121 -9.59 11.96 -4.37
CA ARG A 121 -10.68 12.62 -3.65
C ARG A 121 -10.57 12.41 -2.15
N ALA A 122 -10.88 13.45 -1.37
CA ALA A 122 -10.92 13.36 0.08
C ALA A 122 -11.86 12.23 0.54
N ALA A 123 -13.06 12.15 -0.04
CA ALA A 123 -14.04 11.11 0.29
C ALA A 123 -13.52 9.67 0.09
N MET A 124 -12.63 9.43 -0.88
CA MET A 124 -11.99 8.11 -1.06
C MET A 124 -11.06 7.77 0.10
N ARG A 125 -10.31 8.75 0.61
CA ARG A 125 -9.37 8.58 1.72
C ARG A 125 -10.10 8.47 3.05
N ASP A 126 -11.19 9.21 3.21
CA ASP A 126 -12.09 9.11 4.37
C ASP A 126 -12.72 7.72 4.45
N ASP A 127 -13.14 7.16 3.30
CA ASP A 127 -13.67 5.80 3.21
C ASP A 127 -12.60 4.75 3.57
N ALA A 128 -11.39 4.91 3.04
CA ALA A 128 -10.26 4.05 3.39
C ALA A 128 -9.92 4.13 4.89
N ARG A 129 -9.92 5.33 5.49
CA ARG A 129 -9.73 5.54 6.92
C ARG A 129 -10.82 4.85 7.74
N ARG A 130 -12.06 4.89 7.29
CA ARG A 130 -13.20 4.24 7.97
C ARG A 130 -13.07 2.70 7.92
N ILE A 131 -12.63 2.15 6.79
CA ILE A 131 -12.43 0.70 6.62
C ILE A 131 -11.30 0.19 7.52
N VAL A 132 -10.15 0.87 7.52
CA VAL A 132 -8.98 0.46 8.32
C VAL A 132 -9.13 0.80 9.81
N GLY A 133 -9.84 1.87 10.14
CA GLY A 133 -10.06 2.29 11.53
C GLY A 133 -8.83 2.94 12.17
N ALA A 134 -8.62 2.65 13.46
CA ALA A 134 -7.63 3.34 14.31
C ALA A 134 -6.17 3.20 13.84
N GLY A 135 -5.86 2.14 13.09
CA GLY A 135 -4.51 1.89 12.54
C GLY A 135 -4.17 2.69 11.28
N PHE A 136 -5.08 3.52 10.75
CA PHE A 136 -4.85 4.30 9.52
C PHE A 136 -4.04 5.57 9.77
N ARG A 137 -2.99 5.78 8.97
CA ARG A 137 -2.19 7.02 8.97
C ARG A 137 -2.04 7.53 7.55
N GLU A 138 -2.51 8.75 7.29
CA GLU A 138 -2.45 9.39 5.98
C GLU A 138 -1.14 10.15 5.82
N VAL A 139 -0.40 9.84 4.76
CA VAL A 139 0.86 10.50 4.40
C VAL A 139 0.71 11.19 3.05
N HIS A 140 0.90 12.49 3.02
CA HIS A 140 0.85 13.27 1.79
C HIS A 140 2.26 13.42 1.19
N ALA A 141 2.50 12.80 0.04
CA ALA A 141 3.67 13.08 -0.79
C ALA A 141 3.40 14.36 -1.59
N ALA A 142 3.78 15.50 -0.99
CA ALA A 142 3.50 16.83 -1.50
C ALA A 142 4.53 17.21 -2.57
N ALA A 143 4.09 17.20 -3.83
CA ALA A 143 4.82 17.75 -4.96
C ALA A 143 3.84 18.50 -5.86
N SER A 144 4.25 19.64 -6.37
CA SER A 144 3.39 20.43 -7.28
C SER A 144 3.16 19.66 -8.59
N LEU A 145 2.11 20.06 -9.31
CA LEU A 145 1.80 19.47 -10.61
C LEU A 145 2.97 19.64 -11.59
N GLU A 146 3.59 20.81 -11.60
CA GLU A 146 4.72 21.14 -12.46
C GLU A 146 5.93 20.21 -12.19
N VAL A 147 6.24 19.97 -10.93
CA VAL A 147 7.31 19.05 -10.54
C VAL A 147 6.98 17.61 -10.95
N CYS A 148 5.75 17.17 -10.74
CA CYS A 148 5.31 15.83 -11.12
C CYS A 148 5.32 15.65 -12.64
N GLU A 149 4.89 16.65 -13.39
CA GLU A 149 4.88 16.68 -14.85
C GLU A 149 6.30 16.72 -15.43
N ALA A 150 7.20 17.52 -14.84
CA ALA A 150 8.60 17.54 -15.24
C ALA A 150 9.31 16.19 -15.02
N ARG A 151 8.98 15.49 -13.95
CA ARG A 151 9.50 14.14 -13.67
C ARG A 151 8.97 13.08 -14.64
N ASP A 152 7.68 13.08 -14.88
CA ASP A 152 6.89 12.16 -15.73
C ASP A 152 7.52 10.76 -15.96
N PRO A 153 7.84 9.99 -14.92
CA PRO A 153 8.64 8.76 -15.03
C PRO A 153 7.98 7.68 -15.88
N LYS A 154 6.66 7.76 -16.08
CA LYS A 154 5.86 6.80 -16.85
C LYS A 154 5.37 7.38 -18.18
N GLY A 155 5.70 8.61 -18.52
CA GLY A 155 5.23 9.32 -19.72
C GLY A 155 3.71 9.59 -19.72
N LEU A 156 3.05 9.51 -18.57
CA LEU A 156 1.59 9.63 -18.47
C LEU A 156 1.12 11.07 -18.63
N TYR A 157 1.87 12.06 -18.12
CA TYR A 157 1.55 13.48 -18.32
C TYR A 157 1.62 13.86 -19.79
N ARG A 158 2.66 13.43 -20.49
CA ARG A 158 2.79 13.66 -21.95
C ARG A 158 1.60 13.08 -22.71
N LYS A 159 1.15 11.86 -22.36
CA LYS A 159 -0.04 11.24 -22.97
C LYS A 159 -1.31 12.01 -22.62
N ALA A 160 -1.47 12.43 -21.38
CA ALA A 160 -2.64 13.21 -20.94
C ALA A 160 -2.73 14.56 -21.64
N ARG A 161 -1.60 15.28 -21.80
CA ARG A 161 -1.54 16.57 -22.53
C ARG A 161 -1.84 16.42 -24.02
N ARG A 162 -1.56 15.27 -24.63
CA ARG A 162 -1.96 14.97 -26.01
C ARG A 162 -3.40 14.46 -26.14
N GLY A 163 -4.15 14.39 -25.03
CA GLY A 163 -5.53 13.91 -25.04
C GLY A 163 -5.69 12.38 -25.17
N GLU A 164 -4.60 11.63 -25.10
CA GLU A 164 -4.60 10.17 -25.18
C GLU A 164 -5.15 9.49 -23.90
N LEU A 165 -5.09 10.19 -22.77
CA LEU A 165 -5.64 9.74 -21.49
C LEU A 165 -6.77 10.66 -21.06
N ARG A 166 -7.95 10.09 -20.95
CA ARG A 166 -9.11 10.77 -20.37
C ARG A 166 -9.05 10.70 -18.85
N GLU A 167 -9.59 11.71 -18.17
CA GLU A 167 -9.72 11.72 -16.70
C GLU A 167 -8.40 11.53 -15.93
N PHE A 168 -7.29 12.07 -16.44
CA PHE A 168 -6.00 11.97 -15.79
C PHE A 168 -5.89 12.97 -14.63
N THR A 169 -5.62 12.46 -13.42
CA THR A 169 -5.53 13.28 -12.19
C THR A 169 -4.43 14.34 -12.28
N GLY A 170 -4.77 15.57 -12.02
CA GLY A 170 -3.90 16.74 -12.14
C GLY A 170 -3.94 17.44 -13.48
N VAL A 171 -4.49 16.82 -14.55
CA VAL A 171 -4.61 17.42 -15.88
C VAL A 171 -6.08 17.64 -16.25
N SER A 172 -6.85 16.58 -16.39
CA SER A 172 -8.28 16.60 -16.75
C SER A 172 -9.21 16.15 -15.62
N SER A 173 -8.66 15.66 -14.51
CA SER A 173 -9.39 15.35 -13.27
C SER A 173 -8.69 16.00 -12.09
N PRO A 174 -9.42 16.49 -11.08
CA PRO A 174 -8.83 17.16 -9.93
C PRO A 174 -8.15 16.17 -8.98
N TYR A 175 -7.17 16.70 -8.24
CA TYR A 175 -6.60 16.10 -7.04
C TYR A 175 -6.92 16.99 -5.85
N GLU A 176 -7.54 16.43 -4.84
CA GLU A 176 -7.85 17.09 -3.57
C GLU A 176 -6.75 16.76 -2.57
N ALA A 177 -5.81 17.67 -2.35
CA ALA A 177 -4.76 17.49 -1.35
C ALA A 177 -5.37 17.30 0.04
N PRO A 178 -4.81 16.41 0.88
CA PRO A 178 -5.26 16.26 2.27
C PRO A 178 -5.17 17.58 3.03
N ARG A 179 -6.23 17.92 3.77
CA ARG A 179 -6.27 19.11 4.62
C ARG A 179 -5.59 18.88 5.99
N ALA A 180 -5.57 17.62 6.44
CA ALA A 180 -5.08 17.22 7.74
C ALA A 180 -4.42 15.84 7.66
N ALA A 181 -3.40 15.69 6.78
CA ALA A 181 -2.60 14.48 6.73
C ALA A 181 -1.84 14.28 8.05
N ASP A 182 -1.68 13.04 8.48
CA ASP A 182 -0.90 12.71 9.68
C ASP A 182 0.60 13.02 9.49
N LEU A 183 1.08 13.00 8.22
CA LEU A 183 2.42 13.43 7.83
C LEU A 183 2.39 14.07 6.43
N VAL A 184 3.06 15.20 6.27
CA VAL A 184 3.31 15.82 4.96
C VAL A 184 4.80 15.71 4.62
N LEU A 185 5.10 15.17 3.46
CA LEU A 185 6.45 15.03 2.92
C LEU A 185 6.60 15.93 1.69
N GLU A 186 7.42 16.95 1.78
CA GLU A 186 7.67 17.92 0.71
C GLU A 186 8.56 17.31 -0.40
N THR A 187 8.05 16.27 -1.05
CA THR A 187 8.77 15.50 -2.07
C THR A 187 9.08 16.29 -3.33
N GLY A 188 8.45 17.44 -3.49
CA GLY A 188 8.71 18.38 -4.60
C GLY A 188 10.00 19.17 -4.43
N SER A 189 10.38 19.46 -3.19
CA SER A 189 11.46 20.40 -2.86
C SER A 189 12.56 19.80 -1.98
N ARG A 190 12.29 18.71 -1.25
CA ARG A 190 13.27 18.06 -0.36
C ARG A 190 13.90 16.83 -1.00
N PRO A 191 15.17 16.52 -0.67
CA PRO A 191 15.81 15.28 -1.08
C PRO A 191 15.01 14.05 -0.63
N LEU A 192 15.05 12.98 -1.45
CA LEU A 192 14.37 11.73 -1.14
C LEU A 192 14.80 11.13 0.21
N ALA A 193 16.09 11.24 0.53
CA ALA A 193 16.66 10.73 1.79
C ALA A 193 16.04 11.42 3.01
N ASP A 194 15.81 12.73 2.96
CA ASP A 194 15.20 13.48 4.06
C ASP A 194 13.73 13.10 4.23
N CYS A 195 13.00 12.96 3.13
CA CYS A 195 11.62 12.50 3.13
C CYS A 195 11.51 11.06 3.68
N LEU A 196 12.44 10.18 3.29
CA LEU A 196 12.48 8.80 3.77
C LEU A 196 12.81 8.71 5.26
N ASN A 197 13.76 9.52 5.76
CA ASN A 197 14.10 9.59 7.18
C ASN A 197 12.90 10.07 8.01
N ALA A 198 12.20 11.11 7.56
CA ALA A 198 11.00 11.61 8.22
C ALA A 198 9.89 10.54 8.24
N LEU A 199 9.67 9.85 7.11
CA LEU A 199 8.67 8.78 6.98
C LEU A 199 9.01 7.59 7.87
N LEU A 200 10.27 7.19 7.94
CA LEU A 200 10.73 6.11 8.80
C LEU A 200 10.54 6.46 10.28
N GLY A 201 10.94 7.66 10.70
CA GLY A 201 10.72 8.13 12.07
C GLY A 201 9.25 8.10 12.45
N PHE A 202 8.39 8.60 11.57
CA PHE A 202 6.94 8.56 11.75
C PHE A 202 6.40 7.12 11.84
N ALA A 203 6.81 6.23 10.94
CA ALA A 203 6.39 4.83 10.95
C ALA A 203 6.78 4.12 12.25
N LEU A 204 8.01 4.32 12.72
CA LEU A 204 8.49 3.74 13.98
C LEU A 204 7.74 4.31 15.19
N GLN A 205 7.41 5.60 15.19
CA GLN A 205 6.61 6.21 16.24
C GLN A 205 5.19 5.63 16.31
N GLN A 206 4.57 5.34 15.15
CA GLN A 206 3.20 4.85 15.09
C GLN A 206 3.10 3.33 15.31
N PHE A 207 4.07 2.55 14.85
CA PHE A 207 3.98 1.08 14.76
C PHE A 207 5.22 0.35 15.27
N GLY A 208 6.28 1.06 15.67
CA GLY A 208 7.51 0.47 16.22
C GLY A 208 7.28 -0.11 17.62
N ARG A 209 8.11 -1.08 18.00
CA ARG A 209 8.16 -1.59 19.37
C ARG A 209 8.91 -0.60 20.27
N VAL A 210 8.64 -0.63 21.56
CA VAL A 210 9.46 0.08 22.55
C VAL A 210 10.86 -0.54 22.49
N GLY A 211 11.81 0.14 21.83
CA GLY A 211 13.17 -0.35 21.57
C GLY A 211 13.66 -0.12 20.13
N ASP A 212 12.74 0.00 19.16
CA ASP A 212 13.10 0.20 17.73
C ASP A 212 13.51 1.66 17.42
N THR A 213 13.38 2.58 18.38
CA THR A 213 13.63 4.02 18.22
C THR A 213 15.08 4.45 18.43
N GLN A 214 16.04 3.51 18.59
CA GLN A 214 17.43 3.91 18.74
C GLN A 214 17.99 4.50 17.43
N PRO A 215 18.68 5.65 17.49
CA PRO A 215 19.33 6.24 16.32
C PRO A 215 20.43 5.29 15.83
N VAL A 216 20.50 5.12 14.50
CA VAL A 216 21.62 4.42 13.87
C VAL A 216 22.88 5.25 14.14
N VAL A 217 23.68 4.83 15.11
CA VAL A 217 25.03 5.37 15.33
C VAL A 217 25.84 5.01 14.08
N ARG A 218 26.23 6.01 13.30
CA ARG A 218 27.26 5.83 12.28
C ARG A 218 28.54 5.56 13.04
N GLU A 219 29.01 4.33 13.02
CA GLU A 219 30.41 4.06 13.33
C GLU A 219 31.25 4.76 12.29
N THR A 220 31.82 5.89 12.67
CA THR A 220 32.94 6.50 11.95
C THR A 220 34.15 5.60 12.21
N GLU A 221 34.44 4.73 11.26
CA GLU A 221 35.77 4.10 11.22
C GLU A 221 36.83 5.19 11.13
N THR A 222 37.50 5.41 12.27
CA THR A 222 38.77 6.09 12.34
C THR A 222 39.83 5.00 12.26
N GLY A 223 40.55 4.97 11.14
CA GLY A 223 41.74 4.16 10.90
C GLY A 223 42.60 4.85 9.85
#